data_7ce2e5bf41ff6e67ded4789243295463
#
_entry.id   7ce2e5bf41ff6e67ded4789243295463
#
_cell.length_a   1.000
_cell.length_b   1.000
_cell.length_c   1.000
_cell.angle_alpha   90.00
_cell.angle_beta   90.00
_cell.angle_gamma   90.00
#
_symmetry.space_group_name_H-M   'P 1'
#
loop_
_entity.id
_entity.type
_entity.pdbx_description
1 polymer ?
#
loop_
_entity_poly.entity_id
_entity_poly.type
_entity_poly.pdbx_seq_one_letter_code
_entity_poly.pdbx_strand_id
1 'polypeptide(L)'
;VRHFNQSDNDVQIELRVASRQSLEHDVVEGVLHAAIGPFVREITGLAFAPLFRERHELYCGKGHALFNAQRRIMARADLSTYPAVIRMYHADFDNARLKVVREAASVVTMEAMLTLLLSGGYIGYLPTHFARPWVESGELSEITRADMGYDSQHHLMTKRASRESTAMERFVGIVHGICDGTGENAP
;
A
#
# COMPACT_ATOMS: atom_id res chain seq x y z
N VAL A 1 -6.83 14.24 6.87
CA VAL A 1 -7.82 14.38 7.96
C VAL A 1 -7.52 15.62 8.81
N ARG A 2 -6.30 15.77 9.41
CA ARG A 2 -5.99 16.92 10.31
C ARG A 2 -6.34 18.27 9.68
N HIS A 3 -5.85 18.57 8.48
CA HIS A 3 -6.11 19.85 7.79
C HIS A 3 -7.59 20.04 7.45
N PHE A 4 -8.31 18.96 7.13
CA PHE A 4 -9.73 19.03 6.85
C PHE A 4 -10.52 19.37 8.13
N ASN A 5 -10.25 18.70 9.24
CA ASN A 5 -10.90 18.99 10.53
C ASN A 5 -10.63 20.40 11.05
N GLN A 6 -9.50 21.01 10.67
CA GLN A 6 -9.19 22.41 11.02
C GLN A 6 -9.98 23.42 10.18
N SER A 7 -10.43 23.02 8.99
CA SER A 7 -11.13 23.89 8.05
C SER A 7 -12.65 23.74 8.08
N ASP A 8 -13.18 22.63 8.61
CA ASP A 8 -14.61 22.32 8.65
C ASP A 8 -14.92 21.38 9.82
N ASN A 9 -15.54 21.93 10.85
CA ASN A 9 -15.83 21.20 12.09
C ASN A 9 -17.21 20.51 12.09
N ASP A 10 -18.07 20.80 11.10
CA ASP A 10 -19.45 20.29 11.06
C ASP A 10 -19.59 19.03 10.19
N VAL A 11 -18.49 18.54 9.62
CA VAL A 11 -18.49 17.35 8.75
C VAL A 11 -18.01 16.13 9.52
N GLN A 12 -18.87 15.12 9.60
CA GLN A 12 -18.48 13.81 10.11
C GLN A 12 -17.69 13.04 9.06
N ILE A 13 -16.50 12.53 9.43
CA ILE A 13 -15.68 11.69 8.57
C ILE A 13 -15.89 10.24 8.98
N GLU A 14 -16.27 9.40 8.01
CA GLU A 14 -16.24 7.95 8.13
C GLU A 14 -15.04 7.42 7.31
N LEU A 15 -14.11 6.73 7.94
CA LEU A 15 -12.94 6.12 7.28
C LEU A 15 -13.11 4.61 7.24
N ARG A 16 -13.02 4.04 6.03
CA ARG A 16 -13.06 2.59 5.80
C ARG A 16 -11.77 2.11 5.15
N VAL A 17 -11.29 0.95 5.57
CA VAL A 17 -10.24 0.20 4.90
C VAL A 17 -10.86 -1.06 4.32
N ALA A 18 -10.75 -1.23 3.01
CA ALA A 18 -11.40 -2.33 2.31
C ALA A 18 -10.60 -2.76 1.07
N SER A 19 -10.99 -3.85 0.44
CA SER A 19 -10.41 -4.28 -0.82
C SER A 19 -10.67 -3.27 -1.94
N ARG A 20 -9.79 -3.23 -2.95
CA ARG A 20 -9.96 -2.35 -4.12
C ARG A 20 -11.35 -2.51 -4.75
N GLN A 21 -11.81 -3.74 -4.96
CA GLN A 21 -13.12 -4.01 -5.57
C GLN A 21 -14.28 -3.46 -4.74
N SER A 22 -14.21 -3.61 -3.41
CA SER A 22 -15.21 -3.04 -2.51
C SER A 22 -15.22 -1.52 -2.57
N LEU A 23 -14.03 -0.87 -2.54
CA LEU A 23 -13.92 0.59 -2.64
C LEU A 23 -14.46 1.11 -3.99
N GLU A 24 -14.12 0.44 -5.10
CA GLU A 24 -14.63 0.78 -6.45
C GLU A 24 -16.18 0.69 -6.48
N HIS A 25 -16.74 -0.40 -5.96
CA HIS A 25 -18.18 -0.59 -5.88
C HIS A 25 -18.85 0.48 -5.00
N ASP A 26 -18.34 0.70 -3.80
CA ASP A 26 -18.93 1.63 -2.84
C ASP A 26 -18.90 3.10 -3.34
N VAL A 27 -17.88 3.48 -4.10
CA VAL A 27 -17.85 4.82 -4.74
C VAL A 27 -18.83 4.89 -5.91
N VAL A 28 -18.97 3.85 -6.73
CA VAL A 28 -19.98 3.78 -7.82
C VAL A 28 -21.38 3.92 -7.25
N GLU A 29 -21.69 3.19 -6.19
CA GLU A 29 -23.01 3.22 -5.54
C GLU A 29 -23.24 4.49 -4.69
N GLY A 30 -22.19 5.31 -4.46
CA GLY A 30 -22.31 6.54 -3.65
C GLY A 30 -22.33 6.28 -2.15
N VAL A 31 -21.99 5.07 -1.70
CA VAL A 31 -21.80 4.73 -0.29
C VAL A 31 -20.54 5.42 0.26
N LEU A 32 -19.49 5.52 -0.55
CA LEU A 32 -18.30 6.31 -0.29
C LEU A 32 -18.24 7.51 -1.24
N HIS A 33 -17.85 8.66 -0.72
CA HIS A 33 -17.66 9.87 -1.51
C HIS A 33 -16.34 9.83 -2.29
N ALA A 34 -15.31 9.24 -1.70
CA ALA A 34 -13.97 9.11 -2.29
C ALA A 34 -13.26 7.88 -1.77
N ALA A 35 -12.27 7.40 -2.54
CA ALA A 35 -11.33 6.39 -2.10
C ALA A 35 -9.91 6.73 -2.55
N ILE A 36 -8.90 6.35 -1.75
CA ILE A 36 -7.48 6.49 -2.07
C ILE A 36 -6.87 5.10 -2.15
N GLY A 37 -6.15 4.81 -3.23
CA GLY A 37 -5.51 3.51 -3.40
C GLY A 37 -4.81 3.34 -4.75
N PRO A 38 -4.18 2.17 -4.95
CA PRO A 38 -3.46 1.84 -6.18
C PRO A 38 -4.43 1.34 -7.27
N PHE A 39 -5.29 2.23 -7.76
CA PHE A 39 -6.23 1.90 -8.82
C PHE A 39 -5.51 1.87 -10.17
N VAL A 40 -5.62 0.76 -10.90
CA VAL A 40 -4.83 0.50 -12.12
C VAL A 40 -5.66 0.53 -13.41
N ARG A 41 -6.96 0.72 -13.33
CA ARG A 41 -7.84 0.75 -14.52
C ARG A 41 -8.90 1.82 -14.40
N GLU A 42 -9.27 2.39 -15.53
CA GLU A 42 -10.41 3.28 -15.60
C GLU A 42 -11.72 2.50 -15.48
N ILE A 43 -12.65 3.06 -14.72
CA ILE A 43 -14.01 2.55 -14.55
C ILE A 43 -14.96 3.64 -15.01
N THR A 44 -15.90 3.27 -15.88
CA THR A 44 -16.91 4.20 -16.37
C THR A 44 -17.68 4.83 -15.21
N GLY A 45 -17.82 6.14 -15.21
CA GLY A 45 -18.49 6.90 -14.16
C GLY A 45 -17.62 7.31 -12.98
N LEU A 46 -16.36 6.86 -12.92
CA LEU A 46 -15.38 7.29 -11.92
C LEU A 46 -14.33 8.24 -12.52
N ALA A 47 -13.83 9.14 -11.69
CA ALA A 47 -12.68 9.98 -11.96
C ALA A 47 -11.50 9.54 -11.11
N PHE A 48 -10.29 9.53 -11.70
CA PHE A 48 -9.05 9.15 -11.03
C PHE A 48 -8.06 10.29 -11.16
N ALA A 49 -7.62 10.83 -10.02
CA ALA A 49 -6.58 11.84 -9.96
C ALA A 49 -5.33 11.24 -9.31
N PRO A 50 -4.14 11.31 -9.95
CA PRO A 50 -2.92 10.80 -9.35
C PRO A 50 -2.56 11.63 -8.11
N LEU A 51 -2.08 10.96 -7.05
CA LEU A 51 -1.67 11.60 -5.80
C LEU A 51 -0.17 11.45 -5.57
N PHE A 52 0.26 10.26 -5.19
CA PHE A 52 1.65 9.98 -4.83
C PHE A 52 2.08 8.60 -5.28
N ARG A 53 3.38 8.37 -5.28
CA ARG A 53 3.97 7.05 -5.47
C ARG A 53 4.42 6.48 -4.13
N GLU A 54 4.10 5.23 -3.91
CA GLU A 54 4.47 4.49 -2.72
C GLU A 54 5.52 3.45 -3.08
N ARG A 55 6.68 3.54 -2.47
CA ARG A 55 7.77 2.59 -2.66
C ARG A 55 7.55 1.34 -1.82
N HIS A 56 7.60 0.17 -2.44
CA HIS A 56 7.54 -1.14 -1.80
C HIS A 56 8.87 -1.86 -1.93
N GLU A 57 9.29 -2.47 -0.81
CA GLU A 57 10.46 -3.35 -0.78
C GLU A 57 10.09 -4.69 -0.14
N LEU A 58 10.95 -5.68 -0.33
CA LEU A 58 10.78 -7.01 0.23
C LEU A 58 11.44 -7.07 1.62
N TYR A 59 10.73 -7.65 2.58
CA TYR A 59 11.18 -7.72 3.97
C TYR A 59 11.09 -9.14 4.53
N CYS A 60 11.88 -9.40 5.59
CA CYS A 60 11.74 -10.54 6.47
C CYS A 60 11.94 -10.12 7.93
N GLY A 61 11.39 -10.88 8.85
CA GLY A 61 11.52 -10.66 10.28
C GLY A 61 12.75 -11.30 10.90
N LYS A 62 13.05 -10.92 12.13
CA LYS A 62 14.12 -11.48 12.94
C LYS A 62 13.96 -13.00 13.10
N GLY A 63 15.06 -13.73 12.92
CA GLY A 63 15.04 -15.21 12.90
C GLY A 63 14.95 -15.83 11.50
N HIS A 64 14.58 -15.07 10.46
CA HIS A 64 14.60 -15.55 9.09
C HIS A 64 16.03 -15.72 8.55
N ALA A 65 16.26 -16.71 7.70
CA ALA A 65 17.59 -16.99 7.14
C ALA A 65 18.21 -15.82 6.34
N LEU A 66 17.38 -14.94 5.80
CA LEU A 66 17.81 -13.73 5.07
C LEU A 66 17.87 -12.48 5.97
N PHE A 67 17.57 -12.58 7.26
CA PHE A 67 17.61 -11.44 8.16
C PHE A 67 19.04 -10.93 8.31
N ASN A 68 19.26 -9.65 8.00
CA ASN A 68 20.61 -9.03 7.99
C ASN A 68 21.66 -9.79 7.18
N ALA A 69 21.23 -10.60 6.20
CA ALA A 69 22.16 -11.34 5.36
C ALA A 69 23.01 -10.36 4.52
N GLN A 70 24.26 -10.76 4.29
CA GLN A 70 25.15 -9.96 3.44
C GLN A 70 24.55 -9.80 2.02
N ARG A 71 24.71 -8.60 1.44
CA ARG A 71 24.21 -8.26 0.09
C ARG A 71 24.55 -9.33 -0.97
N ARG A 72 25.75 -9.93 -0.87
CA ARG A 72 26.19 -11.02 -1.77
C ARG A 72 25.32 -12.28 -1.64
N ILE A 73 24.86 -12.61 -0.43
CA ILE A 73 23.99 -13.75 -0.16
C ILE A 73 22.61 -13.45 -0.73
N MET A 74 22.07 -12.29 -0.43
CA MET A 74 20.76 -11.86 -0.93
C MET A 74 20.69 -11.83 -2.46
N ALA A 75 21.73 -11.33 -3.12
CA ALA A 75 21.79 -11.26 -4.58
C ALA A 75 21.74 -12.64 -5.27
N ARG A 76 22.16 -13.71 -4.57
CA ARG A 76 22.22 -15.09 -5.08
C ARG A 76 21.10 -15.98 -4.54
N ALA A 77 20.35 -15.53 -3.54
CA ALA A 77 19.28 -16.32 -2.94
C ALA A 77 18.18 -16.58 -3.98
N ASP A 78 17.76 -17.83 -4.07
CA ASP A 78 16.55 -18.19 -4.78
C ASP A 78 15.35 -17.94 -3.86
N LEU A 79 14.67 -16.83 -4.08
CA LEU A 79 13.55 -16.40 -3.23
C LEU A 79 12.37 -17.37 -3.29
N SER A 80 12.25 -18.16 -4.36
CA SER A 80 11.17 -19.16 -4.49
C SER A 80 11.26 -20.29 -3.46
N THR A 81 12.44 -20.47 -2.82
CA THR A 81 12.65 -21.48 -1.79
C THR A 81 12.17 -21.06 -0.41
N TYR A 82 11.86 -19.78 -0.20
CA TYR A 82 11.38 -19.27 1.08
C TYR A 82 9.87 -19.14 1.12
N PRO A 83 9.24 -19.46 2.26
CA PRO A 83 7.82 -19.22 2.43
C PRO A 83 7.49 -17.74 2.23
N ALA A 84 6.59 -17.44 1.30
CA ALA A 84 6.17 -16.08 0.99
C ALA A 84 4.75 -15.80 1.47
N VAL A 85 4.51 -14.60 1.97
CA VAL A 85 3.17 -14.06 2.21
C VAL A 85 2.73 -13.26 1.01
N ILE A 86 1.57 -13.61 0.48
CA ILE A 86 1.00 -13.00 -0.72
C ILE A 86 -0.14 -12.06 -0.35
N ARG A 87 -0.13 -10.87 -0.93
CA ARG A 87 -1.23 -9.91 -0.78
C ARG A 87 -2.36 -10.28 -1.74
N MET A 88 -3.52 -10.64 -1.22
CA MET A 88 -4.66 -11.08 -2.05
C MET A 88 -5.05 -10.06 -3.13
N TYR A 89 -4.89 -8.77 -2.85
CA TYR A 89 -5.18 -7.68 -3.80
C TYR A 89 -4.06 -7.43 -4.84
N HIS A 90 -2.92 -8.11 -4.71
CA HIS A 90 -1.76 -8.06 -5.60
C HIS A 90 -1.16 -9.45 -5.90
N ALA A 91 -1.96 -10.51 -5.75
CA ALA A 91 -1.48 -11.90 -5.80
C ALA A 91 -0.69 -12.23 -7.08
N ASP A 92 -1.22 -11.87 -8.24
CA ASP A 92 -0.55 -12.13 -9.52
C ASP A 92 0.82 -11.46 -9.60
N PHE A 93 0.91 -10.23 -9.11
CA PHE A 93 2.15 -9.46 -9.09
C PHE A 93 3.18 -10.06 -8.13
N ASP A 94 2.76 -10.37 -6.90
CA ASP A 94 3.63 -10.95 -5.88
C ASP A 94 4.14 -12.33 -6.31
N ASN A 95 3.25 -13.19 -6.84
CA ASN A 95 3.59 -14.52 -7.33
C ASN A 95 4.58 -14.47 -8.51
N ALA A 96 4.35 -13.57 -9.46
CA ALA A 96 5.24 -13.41 -10.62
C ALA A 96 6.64 -12.94 -10.21
N ARG A 97 6.72 -11.99 -9.26
CA ARG A 97 8.01 -11.44 -8.82
C ARG A 97 8.80 -12.39 -7.92
N LEU A 98 8.13 -13.02 -6.96
CA LEU A 98 8.76 -13.95 -6.03
C LEU A 98 8.95 -15.34 -6.62
N LYS A 99 8.36 -15.60 -7.80
CA LYS A 99 8.35 -16.93 -8.44
C LYS A 99 7.86 -18.00 -7.47
N VAL A 100 6.81 -17.68 -6.73
CA VAL A 100 6.28 -18.54 -5.67
C VAL A 100 5.81 -19.86 -6.25
N VAL A 101 6.45 -20.95 -5.84
CA VAL A 101 6.06 -22.31 -6.22
C VAL A 101 4.85 -22.75 -5.38
N ARG A 102 4.80 -22.34 -4.12
CA ARG A 102 3.72 -22.61 -3.20
C ARG A 102 3.47 -21.41 -2.30
N GLU A 103 2.28 -20.85 -2.38
CA GLU A 103 1.81 -19.85 -1.46
C GLU A 103 1.77 -20.44 -0.03
N ALA A 104 2.50 -19.80 0.89
CA ALA A 104 2.59 -20.26 2.27
C ALA A 104 1.57 -19.56 3.18
N ALA A 105 1.25 -18.30 2.87
CA ALA A 105 0.23 -17.52 3.55
C ALA A 105 -0.29 -16.41 2.62
N SER A 106 -1.52 -15.97 2.84
CA SER A 106 -2.10 -14.81 2.15
C SER A 106 -2.77 -13.85 3.13
N VAL A 107 -2.75 -12.58 2.79
CA VAL A 107 -3.27 -11.50 3.63
C VAL A 107 -4.04 -10.46 2.83
N VAL A 108 -4.91 -9.72 3.51
CA VAL A 108 -5.71 -8.63 2.92
C VAL A 108 -5.31 -7.25 3.46
N THR A 109 -4.51 -7.19 4.54
CA THR A 109 -4.06 -5.93 5.15
C THR A 109 -2.56 -5.91 5.40
N MET A 110 -1.99 -4.70 5.55
CA MET A 110 -0.56 -4.51 5.86
C MET A 110 -0.21 -4.97 7.26
N GLU A 111 -1.11 -4.82 8.22
CA GLU A 111 -0.93 -5.26 9.61
C GLU A 111 -0.82 -6.79 9.70
N ALA A 112 -1.65 -7.51 8.93
CA ALA A 112 -1.56 -8.96 8.84
C ALA A 112 -0.26 -9.41 8.17
N MET A 113 0.19 -8.70 7.12
CA MET A 113 1.50 -8.92 6.49
C MET A 113 2.62 -8.75 7.53
N LEU A 114 2.63 -7.62 8.23
CA LEU A 114 3.63 -7.32 9.26
C LEU A 114 3.68 -8.40 10.34
N THR A 115 2.51 -8.85 10.83
CA THR A 115 2.42 -9.90 11.85
C THR A 115 3.12 -11.19 11.41
N LEU A 116 2.90 -11.61 10.15
CA LEU A 116 3.54 -12.80 9.60
C LEU A 116 5.04 -12.61 9.39
N LEU A 117 5.47 -11.44 8.91
CA LEU A 117 6.90 -11.15 8.76
C LEU A 117 7.64 -11.14 10.09
N LEU A 118 7.07 -10.52 11.12
CA LEU A 118 7.65 -10.48 12.48
C LEU A 118 7.79 -11.86 13.12
N SER A 119 7.04 -12.87 12.65
CA SER A 119 7.24 -14.25 13.09
C SER A 119 8.59 -14.86 12.69
N GLY A 120 9.29 -14.23 11.74
CA GLY A 120 10.57 -14.70 11.20
C GLY A 120 10.47 -15.89 10.26
N GLY A 121 9.26 -16.34 9.90
CA GLY A 121 9.04 -17.50 9.04
C GLY A 121 8.84 -17.17 7.55
N TYR A 122 8.67 -15.89 7.20
CA TYR A 122 8.19 -15.50 5.88
C TYR A 122 8.98 -14.33 5.28
N ILE A 123 8.89 -14.22 3.95
CA ILE A 123 9.23 -13.01 3.19
C ILE A 123 7.96 -12.38 2.63
N GLY A 124 7.93 -11.06 2.45
CA GLY A 124 6.77 -10.37 1.87
C GLY A 124 7.01 -8.88 1.61
N TYR A 125 6.14 -8.28 0.82
CA TYR A 125 6.23 -6.87 0.44
C TYR A 125 5.51 -5.97 1.44
N LEU A 126 6.19 -4.90 1.85
CA LEU A 126 5.60 -3.78 2.58
C LEU A 126 6.00 -2.44 1.95
N PRO A 127 5.16 -1.40 2.10
CA PRO A 127 5.58 -0.04 1.84
C PRO A 127 6.75 0.35 2.76
N THR A 128 7.72 1.07 2.21
CA THR A 128 8.93 1.43 2.97
C THR A 128 8.63 2.30 4.19
N HIS A 129 7.69 3.23 4.08
CA HIS A 129 7.28 4.08 5.20
C HIS A 129 6.58 3.28 6.33
N PHE A 130 5.80 2.26 5.96
CA PHE A 130 5.13 1.38 6.93
C PHE A 130 6.12 0.44 7.64
N ALA A 131 7.12 -0.06 6.90
CA ALA A 131 8.14 -0.96 7.45
C ALA A 131 9.20 -0.23 8.30
N ARG A 132 9.43 1.06 8.05
CA ARG A 132 10.52 1.86 8.65
C ARG A 132 10.66 1.72 10.17
N PRO A 133 9.61 1.89 11.00
CA PRO A 133 9.75 1.78 12.46
C PRO A 133 10.29 0.41 12.90
N TRP A 134 9.91 -0.64 12.19
CA TRP A 134 10.31 -2.02 12.49
C TRP A 134 11.72 -2.34 12.00
N VAL A 135 12.15 -1.68 10.92
CA VAL A 135 13.54 -1.76 10.45
C VAL A 135 14.46 -1.01 11.43
N GLU A 136 14.07 0.18 11.86
CA GLU A 136 14.82 1.00 12.82
C GLU A 136 14.92 0.32 14.21
N SER A 137 13.87 -0.39 14.63
CA SER A 137 13.91 -1.20 15.87
C SER A 137 14.68 -2.52 15.73
N GLY A 138 15.08 -2.91 14.52
CA GLY A 138 15.80 -4.16 14.25
C GLY A 138 14.93 -5.41 14.27
N GLU A 139 13.61 -5.27 14.14
CA GLU A 139 12.66 -6.40 14.07
C GLU A 139 12.42 -6.85 12.62
N LEU A 140 12.52 -5.94 11.65
CA LEU A 140 12.51 -6.25 10.22
C LEU A 140 13.87 -5.96 9.58
N SER A 141 14.16 -6.71 8.53
CA SER A 141 15.30 -6.47 7.62
C SER A 141 14.82 -6.44 6.18
N GLU A 142 15.26 -5.44 5.44
CA GLU A 142 15.03 -5.35 4.01
C GLU A 142 15.87 -6.39 3.27
N ILE A 143 15.24 -7.11 2.34
CA ILE A 143 15.91 -8.00 1.40
C ILE A 143 16.31 -7.20 0.18
N THR A 144 17.47 -6.54 0.27
CA THR A 144 17.95 -5.58 -0.73
C THR A 144 18.35 -6.27 -2.03
N ARG A 145 17.45 -6.25 -3.01
CA ARG A 145 17.69 -6.71 -4.39
C ARG A 145 17.14 -5.68 -5.37
N ALA A 146 17.99 -5.25 -6.31
CA ALA A 146 17.66 -4.19 -7.27
C ALA A 146 16.44 -4.50 -8.17
N ASP A 147 16.13 -5.79 -8.35
CA ASP A 147 15.04 -6.28 -9.19
C ASP A 147 13.72 -6.50 -8.40
N MET A 148 13.72 -6.32 -7.08
CA MET A 148 12.56 -6.64 -6.25
C MET A 148 11.72 -5.42 -5.89
N GLY A 149 12.32 -4.29 -5.56
CA GLY A 149 11.57 -3.10 -5.20
C GLY A 149 10.75 -2.53 -6.36
N TYR A 150 9.61 -1.90 -6.06
CA TYR A 150 8.74 -1.27 -7.06
C TYR A 150 7.97 -0.10 -6.47
N ASP A 151 7.49 0.78 -7.36
CA ASP A 151 6.65 1.91 -7.00
C ASP A 151 5.20 1.62 -7.38
N SER A 152 4.26 1.94 -6.47
CA SER A 152 2.83 1.87 -6.68
C SER A 152 2.26 3.27 -6.79
N GLN A 153 1.60 3.61 -7.90
CA GLN A 153 0.92 4.89 -8.05
C GLN A 153 -0.42 4.85 -7.34
N HIS A 154 -0.62 5.74 -6.38
CA HIS A 154 -1.89 5.93 -5.69
C HIS A 154 -2.70 7.05 -6.33
N HIS A 155 -4.01 6.87 -6.40
CA HIS A 155 -4.96 7.82 -6.96
C HIS A 155 -6.06 8.13 -5.96
N LEU A 156 -6.58 9.33 -6.04
CA LEU A 156 -7.88 9.68 -5.50
C LEU A 156 -8.94 9.28 -6.54
N MET A 157 -9.90 8.48 -6.13
CA MET A 157 -11.03 8.05 -6.92
C MET A 157 -12.31 8.69 -6.39
N THR A 158 -13.08 9.31 -7.28
CA THR A 158 -14.37 9.95 -6.98
C THR A 158 -15.38 9.63 -8.07
N LYS A 159 -16.67 9.86 -7.82
CA LYS A 159 -17.72 9.70 -8.85
C LYS A 159 -17.70 10.91 -9.80
N ARG A 160 -17.62 10.66 -11.09
CA ARG A 160 -17.47 11.70 -12.15
C ARG A 160 -18.64 12.67 -12.24
N ALA A 161 -19.86 12.25 -11.94
CA ALA A 161 -21.09 13.00 -12.11
C ALA A 161 -21.73 13.47 -10.79
N SER A 162 -21.01 13.39 -9.69
CA SER A 162 -21.52 13.85 -8.39
C SER A 162 -21.52 15.39 -8.39
N ARG A 163 -22.67 16.01 -8.04
CA ARG A 163 -22.63 17.38 -7.51
C ARG A 163 -21.83 17.28 -6.22
N GLU A 164 -20.58 17.63 -6.31
CA GLU A 164 -19.71 17.62 -5.14
C GLU A 164 -20.26 18.62 -4.13
N SER A 165 -20.44 18.16 -2.91
CA SER A 165 -20.74 19.10 -1.81
C SER A 165 -19.51 19.99 -1.60
N THR A 166 -19.71 21.20 -1.11
CA THR A 166 -18.63 22.13 -0.75
C THR A 166 -17.58 21.45 0.14
N ALA A 167 -18.02 20.55 1.03
CA ALA A 167 -17.12 19.76 1.87
C ALA A 167 -16.23 18.80 1.04
N MET A 168 -16.79 18.16 0.01
CA MET A 168 -16.04 17.24 -0.85
C MET A 168 -15.03 17.99 -1.73
N GLU A 169 -15.41 19.12 -2.34
CA GLU A 169 -14.51 19.98 -3.09
C GLU A 169 -13.31 20.42 -2.22
N ARG A 170 -13.59 20.83 -0.98
CA ARG A 170 -12.56 21.22 -0.02
C ARG A 170 -11.66 20.04 0.35
N PHE A 171 -12.22 18.85 0.58
CA PHE A 171 -11.45 17.65 0.87
C PHE A 171 -10.48 17.32 -0.29
N VAL A 172 -10.98 17.30 -1.51
CA VAL A 172 -10.18 17.06 -2.73
C VAL A 172 -9.06 18.09 -2.85
N GLY A 173 -9.37 19.38 -2.68
CA GLY A 173 -8.37 20.45 -2.72
C GLY A 173 -7.27 20.30 -1.67
N ILE A 174 -7.63 19.92 -0.42
CA ILE A 174 -6.65 19.66 0.65
C ILE A 174 -5.78 18.45 0.33
N VAL A 175 -6.36 17.36 -0.18
CA VAL A 175 -5.61 16.14 -0.54
C VAL A 175 -4.58 16.47 -1.63
N HIS A 176 -4.97 17.15 -2.70
CA HIS A 176 -4.05 17.57 -3.77
C HIS A 176 -2.97 18.52 -3.24
N GLY A 177 -3.34 19.56 -2.47
CA GLY A 177 -2.38 20.50 -1.93
C GLY A 177 -1.31 19.86 -1.04
N ILE A 178 -1.66 18.81 -0.30
CA ILE A 178 -0.69 18.05 0.50
C ILE A 178 0.22 17.23 -0.43
N CYS A 179 -0.35 16.54 -1.43
CA CYS A 179 0.44 15.68 -2.32
C CYS A 179 1.36 16.49 -3.26
N ASP A 180 0.91 17.64 -3.75
CA ASP A 180 1.70 18.52 -4.62
C ASP A 180 2.85 19.20 -3.83
N GLY A 181 2.62 19.53 -2.55
CA GLY A 181 3.63 20.10 -1.65
C GLY A 181 4.69 19.11 -1.15
N THR A 182 4.42 17.81 -1.30
CA THR A 182 5.33 16.73 -0.86
C THR A 182 6.11 16.10 -2.02
N GLY A 183 6.23 16.77 -3.14
CA GLY A 183 6.86 16.26 -4.39
C GLY A 183 8.28 15.68 -4.26
N GLU A 184 8.85 15.59 -3.08
CA GLU A 184 10.15 14.94 -2.80
C GLU A 184 10.19 14.07 -1.54
N ASN A 185 9.17 14.07 -0.68
CA ASN A 185 9.16 13.24 0.54
C ASN A 185 7.74 12.83 0.92
N ALA A 186 7.26 11.72 0.38
CA ALA A 186 6.23 10.97 1.08
C ALA A 186 6.88 10.37 2.35
N PRO A 187 6.23 10.41 3.52
CA PRO A 187 6.77 9.94 4.79
C PRO A 187 7.08 8.45 4.78
#